data_a2e6fefe463d4fd19f5048d0123ac5ef
#
_entry.id   a2e6fefe463d4fd19f5048d0123ac5ef
#
_cell.length_a   1.000
_cell.length_b   1.000
_cell.length_c   1.000
_cell.angle_alpha   90.00
_cell.angle_beta   90.00
_cell.angle_gamma   90.00
#
_symmetry.space_group_name_H-M   'P 1'
#
loop_
_entity.id
_entity.type
_entity.pdbx_description
1 polymer ?
#
loop_
_entity_poly.entity_id
_entity_poly.type
_entity_poly.pdbx_seq_one_letter_code
_entity_poly.pdbx_strand_id
1 'polypeptide(L)'
;MRVSPQSRLTLVFILITVFLDIVGLGIILPVLPGLIRELTHESVTNAAVIGGYLVFVYASMQFFFSPILGNLSDRWGRRPILLLSLVGLSLDYLIMAWAPTLLWLFVGRILSGICGAAMGTATAYVADITPKEKRSQRFGLIGAAFGLGFIVGPVIGGELGEFGPRAPFYLAAALAAANVVFGFFVLPESLSKFRRRRFNWKRANPFGALWAFRHAPVIFVLLGALFLFSLAGQTYPNVWNFFTIEEFGWGPAQVGRSLAIFGILFAISQALLVGFATRYLGVTATVIIGLSLAAVAFIGVSMIHTELGLWTFLVIGSFSGIAAPALTGLLANNARDNQQGELQGAVNASNSLTAIIAPLAATQLFSFFTDNPLRPITFPGAPFFAAGLIVAAAMALFIFAAIKFDLRHRPFDERREKPRYPQPSGQAVNPPETEIPEDEDGNGDEAEAEAPATKN
;
A
#
# COMPACT_ATOMS: atom_id res chain seq x y z
N MET A 1 -24.81 -18.79 -5.55
CA MET A 1 -23.92 -19.89 -5.11
C MET A 1 -23.52 -19.64 -3.65
N ARG A 2 -23.82 -20.57 -2.74
CA ARG A 2 -23.39 -20.48 -1.33
C ARG A 2 -21.87 -20.68 -1.30
N VAL A 3 -21.14 -19.70 -0.77
CA VAL A 3 -19.70 -19.81 -0.51
C VAL A 3 -19.48 -20.96 0.45
N SER A 4 -18.64 -21.92 0.09
CA SER A 4 -18.39 -23.09 0.95
C SER A 4 -17.85 -22.64 2.32
N PRO A 5 -18.16 -23.36 3.43
CA PRO A 5 -17.63 -23.00 4.76
C PRO A 5 -16.11 -22.89 4.77
N GLN A 6 -15.43 -23.73 4.00
CA GLN A 6 -13.97 -23.74 3.86
C GLN A 6 -13.42 -22.44 3.23
N SER A 7 -14.11 -21.83 2.27
CA SER A 7 -13.68 -20.57 1.65
C SER A 7 -13.87 -19.35 2.58
N ARG A 8 -14.80 -19.42 3.55
CA ARG A 8 -14.97 -18.38 4.58
C ARG A 8 -13.84 -18.42 5.59
N LEU A 9 -13.47 -19.60 6.10
CA LEU A 9 -12.36 -19.78 7.04
C LEU A 9 -11.04 -19.32 6.42
N THR A 10 -10.79 -19.66 5.16
CA THR A 10 -9.60 -19.25 4.43
C THR A 10 -9.52 -17.72 4.27
N LEU A 11 -10.63 -17.06 3.96
CA LEU A 11 -10.66 -15.59 3.87
C LEU A 11 -10.36 -14.95 5.23
N VAL A 12 -11.01 -15.44 6.30
CA VAL A 12 -10.77 -14.95 7.68
C VAL A 12 -9.30 -15.12 8.05
N PHE A 13 -8.70 -16.28 7.73
CA PHE A 13 -7.26 -16.48 7.95
C PHE A 13 -6.40 -15.42 7.25
N ILE A 14 -6.66 -15.15 5.96
CA ILE A 14 -5.86 -14.15 5.23
C ILE A 14 -6.06 -12.75 5.80
N LEU A 15 -7.28 -12.39 6.21
CA LEU A 15 -7.53 -11.10 6.85
C LEU A 15 -6.80 -10.98 8.19
N ILE A 16 -6.77 -12.05 8.99
CA ILE A 16 -5.99 -12.11 10.23
C ILE A 16 -4.49 -11.99 9.91
N THR A 17 -4.00 -12.70 8.90
CA THR A 17 -2.60 -12.63 8.48
C THR A 17 -2.21 -11.19 8.11
N VAL A 18 -2.98 -10.55 7.22
CA VAL A 18 -2.72 -9.14 6.84
C VAL A 18 -2.79 -8.21 8.04
N PHE A 19 -3.78 -8.40 8.92
CA PHE A 19 -3.89 -7.62 10.14
C PHE A 19 -2.67 -7.78 11.03
N LEU A 20 -2.22 -9.01 11.31
CA LEU A 20 -1.06 -9.29 12.16
C LEU A 20 0.25 -8.81 11.55
N ASP A 21 0.42 -8.89 10.22
CA ASP A 21 1.59 -8.35 9.52
C ASP A 21 1.69 -6.83 9.72
N ILE A 22 0.57 -6.13 9.60
CA ILE A 22 0.53 -4.67 9.77
C ILE A 22 0.63 -4.26 11.24
N VAL A 23 0.03 -5.03 12.16
CA VAL A 23 0.26 -4.86 13.62
C VAL A 23 1.74 -4.96 13.92
N GLY A 24 2.44 -5.96 13.38
CA GLY A 24 3.87 -6.13 13.56
C GLY A 24 4.70 -4.95 13.06
N LEU A 25 4.36 -4.39 11.88
CA LEU A 25 4.98 -3.16 11.38
C LEU A 25 4.69 -1.96 12.30
N GLY A 26 3.46 -1.84 12.76
CA GLY A 26 3.03 -0.75 13.64
C GLY A 26 3.69 -0.78 15.03
N ILE A 27 3.91 -1.98 15.58
CA ILE A 27 4.59 -2.21 16.87
C ILE A 27 6.00 -1.59 16.87
N ILE A 28 6.70 -1.64 15.76
CA ILE A 28 8.09 -1.19 15.65
C ILE A 28 8.19 0.33 15.81
N LEU A 29 7.24 1.09 15.27
CA LEU A 29 7.33 2.55 15.16
C LEU A 29 7.63 3.25 16.49
N PRO A 30 6.89 3.03 17.59
CA PRO A 30 7.14 3.75 18.85
C PRO A 30 8.39 3.29 19.60
N VAL A 31 8.88 2.07 19.35
CA VAL A 31 9.98 1.47 20.15
C VAL A 31 11.32 1.44 19.43
N LEU A 32 11.35 1.63 18.12
CA LEU A 32 12.57 1.61 17.32
C LEU A 32 13.64 2.61 17.82
N PRO A 33 13.32 3.88 18.15
CA PRO A 33 14.30 4.80 18.70
C PRO A 33 14.94 4.30 19.98
N GLY A 34 14.13 3.76 20.91
CA GLY A 34 14.59 3.20 22.17
C GLY A 34 15.54 2.01 21.96
N LEU A 35 15.19 1.08 21.05
CA LEU A 35 16.02 -0.09 20.74
C LEU A 35 17.37 0.31 20.10
N ILE A 36 17.37 1.26 19.17
CA ILE A 36 18.61 1.74 18.55
C ILE A 36 19.50 2.38 19.62
N ARG A 37 18.94 3.24 20.46
CA ARG A 37 19.71 3.91 21.54
C ARG A 37 20.26 2.94 22.58
N GLU A 38 19.51 1.88 22.91
CA GLU A 38 19.98 0.82 23.80
C GLU A 38 21.23 0.12 23.24
N LEU A 39 21.26 -0.13 21.91
CA LEU A 39 22.36 -0.83 21.25
C LEU A 39 23.58 0.03 20.92
N THR A 40 23.36 1.34 20.70
CA THR A 40 24.41 2.23 20.18
C THR A 40 24.86 3.28 21.19
N HIS A 41 24.04 3.55 22.22
CA HIS A 41 24.24 4.66 23.17
C HIS A 41 24.29 6.06 22.50
N GLU A 42 23.74 6.18 21.30
CA GLU A 42 23.72 7.39 20.50
C GLU A 42 22.57 8.32 20.89
N SER A 43 22.66 9.59 20.42
CA SER A 43 21.59 10.58 20.54
C SER A 43 20.33 10.17 19.77
N VAL A 44 19.18 10.79 20.05
CA VAL A 44 17.94 10.58 19.30
C VAL A 44 18.14 10.89 17.82
N THR A 45 18.91 11.91 17.52
CA THR A 45 19.22 12.38 16.18
C THR A 45 20.01 11.36 15.36
N ASN A 46 21.06 10.77 15.96
CA ASN A 46 21.84 9.71 15.32
C ASN A 46 21.02 8.42 15.20
N ALA A 47 20.21 8.11 16.20
CA ALA A 47 19.27 6.99 16.14
C ALA A 47 18.24 7.16 15.01
N ALA A 48 17.82 8.40 14.69
CA ALA A 48 16.94 8.66 13.57
C ALA A 48 17.58 8.31 12.22
N VAL A 49 18.84 8.68 12.02
CA VAL A 49 19.58 8.34 10.79
C VAL A 49 19.71 6.83 10.64
N ILE A 50 20.07 6.12 11.71
CA ILE A 50 20.15 4.64 11.73
C ILE A 50 18.77 4.04 11.43
N GLY A 51 17.71 4.56 12.06
CA GLY A 51 16.32 4.16 11.79
C GLY A 51 15.93 4.35 10.33
N GLY A 52 16.33 5.47 9.72
CA GLY A 52 16.14 5.73 8.28
C GLY A 52 16.82 4.69 7.39
N TYR A 53 18.05 4.28 7.71
CA TYR A 53 18.73 3.20 6.98
C TYR A 53 18.06 1.84 7.17
N LEU A 54 17.57 1.51 8.37
CA LEU A 54 16.84 0.27 8.62
C LEU A 54 15.55 0.19 7.80
N VAL A 55 14.78 1.28 7.72
CA VAL A 55 13.57 1.36 6.89
C VAL A 55 13.92 1.33 5.41
N PHE A 56 14.97 2.03 4.98
CA PHE A 56 15.46 2.01 3.59
C PHE A 56 15.80 0.58 3.14
N VAL A 57 16.55 -0.17 3.96
CA VAL A 57 16.92 -1.57 3.64
C VAL A 57 15.67 -2.44 3.54
N TYR A 58 14.75 -2.32 4.50
CA TYR A 58 13.46 -3.03 4.45
C TYR A 58 12.67 -2.73 3.17
N ALA A 59 12.45 -1.45 2.86
CA ALA A 59 11.68 -1.02 1.70
C ALA A 59 12.34 -1.42 0.37
N SER A 60 13.68 -1.35 0.30
CA SER A 60 14.45 -1.78 -0.86
C SER A 60 14.30 -3.28 -1.10
N MET A 61 14.45 -4.10 -0.05
CA MET A 61 14.26 -5.55 -0.16
C MET A 61 12.82 -5.87 -0.58
N GLN A 62 11.83 -5.22 0.02
CA GLN A 62 10.43 -5.42 -0.34
C GLN A 62 10.15 -5.06 -1.81
N PHE A 63 10.69 -3.96 -2.31
CA PHE A 63 10.53 -3.53 -3.70
C PHE A 63 11.10 -4.53 -4.69
N PHE A 64 12.33 -4.99 -4.49
CA PHE A 64 12.97 -5.94 -5.40
C PHE A 64 12.37 -7.35 -5.32
N PHE A 65 12.02 -7.81 -4.12
CA PHE A 65 11.54 -9.16 -3.91
C PHE A 65 10.04 -9.33 -4.13
N SER A 66 9.22 -8.26 -4.12
CA SER A 66 7.78 -8.35 -4.35
C SER A 66 7.42 -9.01 -5.70
N PRO A 67 7.97 -8.60 -6.85
CA PRO A 67 7.68 -9.28 -8.11
C PRO A 67 8.32 -10.68 -8.19
N ILE A 68 9.42 -10.93 -7.47
CA ILE A 68 10.06 -12.26 -7.41
C ILE A 68 9.16 -13.22 -6.65
N LEU A 69 8.70 -12.86 -5.45
CA LEU A 69 7.80 -13.70 -4.66
C LEU A 69 6.45 -13.90 -5.33
N GLY A 70 5.93 -12.88 -6.02
CA GLY A 70 4.75 -13.02 -6.87
C GLY A 70 4.92 -14.10 -7.94
N ASN A 71 6.02 -14.07 -8.69
CA ASN A 71 6.34 -15.09 -9.70
C ASN A 71 6.60 -16.48 -9.09
N LEU A 72 7.27 -16.56 -7.94
CA LEU A 72 7.48 -17.83 -7.23
C LEU A 72 6.15 -18.43 -6.75
N SER A 73 5.22 -17.58 -6.28
CA SER A 73 3.89 -18.01 -5.88
C SER A 73 3.05 -18.52 -7.05
N ASP A 74 3.24 -17.96 -8.26
CA ASP A 74 2.62 -18.48 -9.49
C ASP A 74 3.20 -19.84 -9.91
N ARG A 75 4.45 -20.13 -9.57
CA ARG A 75 5.14 -21.39 -9.93
C ARG A 75 4.92 -22.49 -8.90
N TRP A 76 5.11 -22.21 -7.61
CA TRP A 76 5.08 -23.21 -6.54
C TRP A 76 3.73 -23.34 -5.86
N GLY A 77 2.87 -22.32 -6.00
CA GLY A 77 1.60 -22.19 -5.33
C GLY A 77 1.60 -21.04 -4.32
N ARG A 78 0.41 -20.57 -3.97
CA ARG A 78 0.25 -19.42 -3.05
C ARG A 78 0.59 -19.81 -1.61
N ARG A 79 0.13 -20.98 -1.16
CA ARG A 79 0.27 -21.47 0.21
C ARG A 79 1.72 -21.55 0.69
N PRO A 80 2.65 -22.22 -0.03
CA PRO A 80 4.03 -22.35 0.43
C PRO A 80 4.73 -20.97 0.60
N ILE A 81 4.48 -20.04 -0.33
CA ILE A 81 5.10 -18.71 -0.28
C ILE A 81 4.56 -17.90 0.90
N LEU A 82 3.24 -17.92 1.15
CA LEU A 82 2.64 -17.25 2.30
C LEU A 82 3.17 -17.80 3.62
N LEU A 83 3.22 -19.13 3.78
CA LEU A 83 3.74 -19.75 5.00
C LEU A 83 5.22 -19.46 5.21
N LEU A 84 6.05 -19.53 4.15
CA LEU A 84 7.47 -19.19 4.23
C LEU A 84 7.68 -17.74 4.65
N SER A 85 6.87 -16.82 4.12
CA SER A 85 6.94 -15.40 4.48
C SER A 85 6.55 -15.17 5.93
N LEU A 86 5.54 -15.85 6.45
CA LEU A 86 5.14 -15.75 7.86
C LEU A 86 6.24 -16.31 8.79
N VAL A 87 6.90 -17.42 8.42
CA VAL A 87 8.04 -17.95 9.15
C VAL A 87 9.19 -16.93 9.18
N GLY A 88 9.51 -16.33 8.03
CA GLY A 88 10.56 -15.32 7.95
C GLY A 88 10.26 -14.06 8.78
N LEU A 89 9.00 -13.60 8.81
CA LEU A 89 8.57 -12.48 9.67
C LEU A 89 8.66 -12.84 11.16
N SER A 90 8.26 -14.06 11.54
CA SER A 90 8.42 -14.53 12.93
C SER A 90 9.89 -14.55 13.36
N LEU A 91 10.77 -14.99 12.47
CA LEU A 91 12.23 -14.99 12.71
C LEU A 91 12.79 -13.56 12.79
N ASP A 92 12.32 -12.64 11.93
CA ASP A 92 12.71 -11.22 12.01
C ASP A 92 12.39 -10.64 13.39
N TYR A 93 11.15 -10.81 13.88
CA TYR A 93 10.78 -10.32 15.21
C TYR A 93 11.60 -10.93 16.34
N LEU A 94 11.95 -12.21 16.26
CA LEU A 94 12.85 -12.84 17.21
C LEU A 94 14.26 -12.25 17.14
N ILE A 95 14.78 -12.02 15.94
CA ILE A 95 16.06 -11.36 15.72
C ILE A 95 16.04 -9.96 16.34
N MET A 96 14.99 -9.17 16.09
CA MET A 96 14.83 -7.83 16.68
C MET A 96 14.76 -7.88 18.22
N ALA A 97 14.06 -8.86 18.80
CA ALA A 97 13.94 -9.04 20.24
C ALA A 97 15.27 -9.38 20.92
N TRP A 98 16.12 -10.19 20.27
CA TRP A 98 17.39 -10.67 20.82
C TRP A 98 18.64 -9.99 20.27
N ALA A 99 18.49 -9.05 19.34
CA ALA A 99 19.62 -8.38 18.69
C ALA A 99 20.66 -7.90 19.72
N PRO A 100 21.89 -8.44 19.71
CA PRO A 100 22.97 -7.98 20.58
C PRO A 100 23.71 -6.77 20.00
N THR A 101 23.57 -6.52 18.69
CA THR A 101 24.24 -5.42 18.00
C THR A 101 23.36 -4.87 16.87
N LEU A 102 23.70 -3.66 16.41
CA LEU A 102 23.04 -3.01 15.30
C LEU A 102 23.01 -3.86 14.01
N LEU A 103 24.05 -4.65 13.75
CA LEU A 103 24.12 -5.53 12.58
C LEU A 103 22.94 -6.50 12.52
N TRP A 104 22.52 -7.05 13.65
CA TRP A 104 21.37 -7.97 13.71
C TRP A 104 20.06 -7.28 13.36
N LEU A 105 19.91 -5.99 13.67
CA LEU A 105 18.74 -5.22 13.22
C LEU A 105 18.71 -5.12 11.69
N PHE A 106 19.85 -4.89 11.03
CA PHE A 106 19.92 -4.88 9.57
C PHE A 106 19.60 -6.26 8.96
N VAL A 107 20.11 -7.33 9.55
CA VAL A 107 19.78 -8.71 9.12
C VAL A 107 18.28 -8.96 9.22
N GLY A 108 17.66 -8.58 10.34
CA GLY A 108 16.22 -8.63 10.50
C GLY A 108 15.48 -7.83 9.41
N ARG A 109 15.89 -6.58 9.17
CA ARG A 109 15.25 -5.73 8.13
C ARG A 109 15.37 -6.29 6.71
N ILE A 110 16.50 -6.93 6.37
CA ILE A 110 16.64 -7.63 5.09
C ILE A 110 15.64 -8.80 5.02
N LEU A 111 15.59 -9.62 6.07
CA LEU A 111 14.69 -10.77 6.11
C LEU A 111 13.22 -10.35 6.05
N SER A 112 12.81 -9.35 6.86
CA SER A 112 11.43 -8.86 6.85
C SER A 112 11.06 -8.17 5.56
N GLY A 113 12.00 -7.45 4.92
CA GLY A 113 11.75 -6.83 3.60
C GLY A 113 11.48 -7.88 2.52
N ILE A 114 12.26 -8.96 2.50
CA ILE A 114 12.02 -10.10 1.59
C ILE A 114 10.66 -10.74 1.90
N CYS A 115 10.38 -11.04 3.17
CA CYS A 115 9.16 -11.74 3.57
C CYS A 115 7.90 -10.87 3.48
N GLY A 116 7.98 -9.58 3.82
CA GLY A 116 6.88 -8.61 3.68
C GLY A 116 6.41 -8.40 2.24
N ALA A 117 7.22 -8.76 1.25
CA ALA A 117 6.86 -8.75 -0.15
C ALA A 117 5.72 -9.74 -0.52
N ALA A 118 5.32 -10.62 0.40
CA ALA A 118 4.23 -11.59 0.19
C ALA A 118 2.82 -10.98 0.20
N MET A 119 2.64 -9.70 0.54
CA MET A 119 1.33 -9.03 0.48
C MET A 119 0.68 -9.15 -0.91
N GLY A 120 1.47 -9.07 -1.99
CA GLY A 120 1.02 -9.34 -3.35
C GLY A 120 0.50 -10.78 -3.53
N THR A 121 1.10 -11.75 -2.87
CA THR A 121 0.64 -13.15 -2.87
C THR A 121 -0.67 -13.30 -2.10
N ALA A 122 -0.85 -12.60 -0.98
CA ALA A 122 -2.09 -12.61 -0.20
C ALA A 122 -3.27 -12.03 -1.00
N THR A 123 -3.08 -10.90 -1.69
CA THR A 123 -4.09 -10.32 -2.58
C THR A 123 -4.43 -11.23 -3.75
N ALA A 124 -3.42 -11.86 -4.37
CA ALA A 124 -3.63 -12.84 -5.43
C ALA A 124 -4.39 -14.07 -4.93
N TYR A 125 -4.08 -14.57 -3.74
CA TYR A 125 -4.80 -15.66 -3.10
C TYR A 125 -6.30 -15.34 -2.93
N VAL A 126 -6.62 -14.14 -2.39
CA VAL A 126 -8.02 -13.69 -2.25
C VAL A 126 -8.70 -13.58 -3.61
N ALA A 127 -7.99 -13.13 -4.66
CA ALA A 127 -8.52 -13.09 -6.01
C ALA A 127 -8.85 -14.49 -6.57
N ASP A 128 -8.01 -15.50 -6.24
CA ASP A 128 -8.20 -16.89 -6.70
C ASP A 128 -9.45 -17.55 -6.09
N ILE A 129 -9.75 -17.26 -4.81
CA ILE A 129 -10.90 -17.86 -4.08
C ILE A 129 -12.18 -17.04 -4.18
N THR A 130 -12.15 -15.89 -4.86
CA THR A 130 -13.28 -14.94 -4.90
C THR A 130 -13.85 -14.79 -6.31
N PRO A 131 -15.17 -14.97 -6.50
CA PRO A 131 -15.85 -14.66 -7.77
C PRO A 131 -15.62 -13.19 -8.17
N LYS A 132 -15.55 -12.91 -9.48
CA LYS A 132 -15.21 -11.59 -10.02
C LYS A 132 -16.07 -10.46 -9.43
N GLU A 133 -17.37 -10.71 -9.26
CA GLU A 133 -18.39 -9.76 -8.79
C GLU A 133 -18.17 -9.34 -7.32
N LYS A 134 -17.47 -10.16 -6.52
CA LYS A 134 -17.24 -9.93 -5.08
C LYS A 134 -15.80 -9.52 -4.77
N ARG A 135 -14.92 -9.43 -5.78
CA ARG A 135 -13.49 -9.11 -5.57
C ARG A 135 -13.29 -7.73 -4.93
N SER A 136 -14.01 -6.70 -5.43
CA SER A 136 -13.91 -5.35 -4.88
C SER A 136 -14.25 -5.31 -3.38
N GLN A 137 -15.34 -5.99 -2.97
CA GLN A 137 -15.72 -6.08 -1.56
C GLN A 137 -14.64 -6.79 -0.72
N ARG A 138 -14.03 -7.87 -1.25
CA ARG A 138 -13.01 -8.64 -0.51
C ARG A 138 -11.69 -7.88 -0.41
N PHE A 139 -11.30 -7.13 -1.44
CA PHE A 139 -10.14 -6.25 -1.37
C PHE A 139 -10.37 -5.08 -0.40
N GLY A 140 -11.61 -4.57 -0.30
CA GLY A 140 -11.98 -3.62 0.73
C GLY A 140 -11.76 -4.15 2.15
N LEU A 141 -12.03 -5.44 2.41
CA LEU A 141 -11.75 -6.08 3.70
C LEU A 141 -10.24 -6.18 3.99
N ILE A 142 -9.41 -6.44 2.97
CA ILE A 142 -7.95 -6.40 3.10
C ILE A 142 -7.49 -5.00 3.51
N GLY A 143 -8.03 -3.97 2.85
CA GLY A 143 -7.75 -2.57 3.22
C GLY A 143 -8.18 -2.23 4.65
N ALA A 144 -9.35 -2.74 5.09
CA ALA A 144 -9.82 -2.56 6.47
C ALA A 144 -8.91 -3.28 7.48
N ALA A 145 -8.47 -4.52 7.19
CA ALA A 145 -7.52 -5.24 8.03
C ALA A 145 -6.17 -4.49 8.14
N PHE A 146 -5.68 -3.93 7.02
CA PHE A 146 -4.51 -3.08 6.98
C PHE A 146 -4.68 -1.85 7.88
N GLY A 147 -5.77 -1.10 7.72
CA GLY A 147 -6.05 0.11 8.50
C GLY A 147 -6.16 -0.17 10.00
N LEU A 148 -6.88 -1.24 10.39
CA LEU A 148 -6.99 -1.67 11.78
C LEU A 148 -5.64 -2.08 12.37
N GLY A 149 -4.81 -2.81 11.60
CA GLY A 149 -3.47 -3.18 12.03
C GLY A 149 -2.58 -1.98 12.28
N PHE A 150 -2.66 -0.97 11.43
CA PHE A 150 -1.92 0.29 11.57
C PHE A 150 -2.38 1.15 12.74
N ILE A 151 -3.61 0.98 13.23
CA ILE A 151 -4.11 1.63 14.45
C ILE A 151 -3.67 0.86 15.70
N VAL A 152 -3.88 -0.46 15.69
CA VAL A 152 -3.66 -1.32 16.87
C VAL A 152 -2.17 -1.53 17.13
N GLY A 153 -1.35 -1.65 16.07
CA GLY A 153 0.07 -1.91 16.17
C GLY A 153 0.83 -0.89 17.02
N PRO A 154 0.77 0.40 16.70
CA PRO A 154 1.45 1.44 17.48
C PRO A 154 0.98 1.55 18.92
N VAL A 155 -0.30 1.29 19.22
CA VAL A 155 -0.80 1.25 20.60
C VAL A 155 -0.14 0.12 21.38
N ILE A 156 -0.19 -1.10 20.84
CA ILE A 156 0.42 -2.25 21.48
C ILE A 156 1.94 -2.04 21.64
N GLY A 157 2.59 -1.55 20.58
CA GLY A 157 4.03 -1.27 20.58
C GLY A 157 4.40 -0.20 21.62
N GLY A 158 3.61 0.86 21.71
CA GLY A 158 3.82 1.93 22.67
C GLY A 158 3.63 1.49 24.12
N GLU A 159 2.49 0.86 24.45
CA GLU A 159 2.21 0.42 25.82
C GLU A 159 3.19 -0.66 26.30
N LEU A 160 3.53 -1.64 25.46
CA LEU A 160 4.54 -2.63 25.78
C LEU A 160 5.96 -2.06 25.81
N GLY A 161 6.21 -0.99 25.06
CA GLY A 161 7.49 -0.30 25.01
C GLY A 161 7.89 0.34 26.34
N GLU A 162 6.91 0.65 27.22
CA GLU A 162 7.16 1.14 28.58
C GLU A 162 7.86 0.08 29.47
N PHE A 163 7.66 -1.22 29.17
CA PHE A 163 8.37 -2.33 29.84
C PHE A 163 9.76 -2.60 29.25
N GLY A 164 10.15 -1.84 28.23
CA GLY A 164 11.43 -1.95 27.54
C GLY A 164 11.26 -2.07 26.02
N PRO A 165 12.25 -1.58 25.22
CA PRO A 165 12.10 -1.49 23.78
C PRO A 165 12.06 -2.87 23.07
N ARG A 166 12.40 -3.95 23.78
CA ARG A 166 12.38 -5.34 23.24
C ARG A 166 11.05 -6.05 23.48
N ALA A 167 10.29 -5.67 24.51
CA ALA A 167 9.06 -6.35 24.89
C ALA A 167 8.02 -6.47 23.75
N PRO A 168 7.76 -5.42 22.94
CA PRO A 168 6.84 -5.52 21.82
C PRO A 168 7.23 -6.53 20.74
N PHE A 169 8.53 -6.74 20.52
CA PHE A 169 9.03 -7.69 19.52
C PHE A 169 8.79 -9.15 19.92
N TYR A 170 8.87 -9.48 21.23
CA TYR A 170 8.49 -10.82 21.72
C TYR A 170 7.02 -11.12 21.44
N LEU A 171 6.12 -10.16 21.66
CA LEU A 171 4.71 -10.33 21.34
C LEU A 171 4.51 -10.49 19.83
N ALA A 172 5.15 -9.63 19.01
CA ALA A 172 5.06 -9.73 17.56
C ALA A 172 5.55 -11.09 17.04
N ALA A 173 6.66 -11.59 17.57
CA ALA A 173 7.19 -12.92 17.23
C ALA A 173 6.22 -14.04 17.60
N ALA A 174 5.62 -13.97 18.80
CA ALA A 174 4.64 -14.96 19.26
C ALA A 174 3.38 -14.96 18.39
N LEU A 175 2.84 -13.77 18.05
CA LEU A 175 1.68 -13.62 17.18
C LEU A 175 1.98 -14.14 15.76
N ALA A 176 3.15 -13.81 15.19
CA ALA A 176 3.56 -14.29 13.88
C ALA A 176 3.74 -15.82 13.89
N ALA A 177 4.38 -16.40 14.92
CA ALA A 177 4.52 -17.85 15.07
C ALA A 177 3.16 -18.56 15.20
N ALA A 178 2.25 -18.01 16.01
CA ALA A 178 0.88 -18.53 16.12
C ALA A 178 0.17 -18.48 14.77
N ASN A 179 0.34 -17.41 13.99
CA ASN A 179 -0.22 -17.28 12.65
C ASN A 179 0.37 -18.30 11.65
N VAL A 180 1.67 -18.62 11.76
CA VAL A 180 2.31 -19.72 10.99
C VAL A 180 1.61 -21.04 11.29
N VAL A 181 1.47 -21.38 12.58
CA VAL A 181 0.81 -22.62 13.01
C VAL A 181 -0.63 -22.68 12.53
N PHE A 182 -1.38 -21.62 12.73
CA PHE A 182 -2.76 -21.50 12.26
C PHE A 182 -2.86 -21.66 10.73
N GLY A 183 -1.98 -20.99 9.98
CA GLY A 183 -1.94 -21.09 8.53
C GLY A 183 -1.57 -22.47 8.03
N PHE A 184 -0.68 -23.16 8.71
CA PHE A 184 -0.28 -24.52 8.33
C PHE A 184 -1.48 -25.47 8.31
N PHE A 185 -2.40 -25.36 9.27
CA PHE A 185 -3.57 -26.22 9.38
C PHE A 185 -4.78 -25.72 8.56
N VAL A 186 -4.96 -24.42 8.41
CA VAL A 186 -6.19 -23.81 7.86
C VAL A 186 -6.07 -23.40 6.40
N LEU A 187 -4.85 -23.08 5.92
CA LEU A 187 -4.67 -22.53 4.57
C LEU A 187 -4.56 -23.62 3.51
N PRO A 188 -5.58 -23.86 2.64
CA PRO A 188 -5.45 -24.76 1.50
C PRO A 188 -4.67 -24.09 0.38
N GLU A 189 -4.22 -24.85 -0.63
CA GLU A 189 -3.66 -24.27 -1.84
C GLU A 189 -4.78 -23.70 -2.75
N SER A 190 -4.66 -22.43 -3.15
CA SER A 190 -5.64 -21.78 -4.02
C SER A 190 -5.34 -21.93 -5.50
N LEU A 191 -4.06 -22.11 -5.85
CA LEU A 191 -3.62 -22.20 -7.23
C LEU A 191 -3.51 -23.65 -7.69
N SER A 192 -4.45 -24.08 -8.54
CA SER A 192 -4.42 -25.44 -9.10
C SER A 192 -3.12 -25.68 -9.90
N LYS A 193 -2.62 -26.94 -9.88
CA LYS A 193 -1.39 -27.31 -10.59
C LYS A 193 -1.40 -26.93 -12.09
N PHE A 194 -2.58 -26.99 -12.73
CA PHE A 194 -2.76 -26.64 -14.15
C PHE A 194 -2.67 -25.13 -14.45
N ARG A 195 -2.89 -24.27 -13.44
CA ARG A 195 -2.79 -22.80 -13.58
C ARG A 195 -1.42 -22.26 -13.21
N ARG A 196 -0.51 -23.12 -12.73
CA ARG A 196 0.84 -22.72 -12.37
C ARG A 196 1.63 -22.30 -13.60
N ARG A 197 2.43 -21.22 -13.47
CA ARG A 197 3.23 -20.66 -14.56
C ARG A 197 4.71 -20.88 -14.30
N ARG A 198 5.51 -20.98 -15.36
CA ARG A 198 6.97 -20.99 -15.24
C ARG A 198 7.47 -19.62 -14.78
N PHE A 199 8.50 -19.61 -13.94
CA PHE A 199 9.14 -18.39 -13.50
C PHE A 199 9.72 -17.60 -14.69
N ASN A 200 9.49 -16.27 -14.72
CA ASN A 200 9.95 -15.40 -15.81
C ASN A 200 10.56 -14.10 -15.24
N TRP A 201 11.87 -13.94 -15.38
CA TRP A 201 12.59 -12.75 -14.93
C TRP A 201 12.11 -11.44 -15.58
N LYS A 202 11.64 -11.46 -16.83
CA LYS A 202 11.14 -10.26 -17.52
C LYS A 202 9.89 -9.68 -16.85
N ARG A 203 9.11 -10.52 -16.17
CA ARG A 203 7.92 -10.09 -15.38
C ARG A 203 8.28 -9.62 -13.98
N ALA A 204 9.49 -9.90 -13.51
CA ALA A 204 10.00 -9.46 -12.22
C ALA A 204 10.62 -8.05 -12.26
N ASN A 205 10.29 -7.22 -13.27
CA ASN A 205 10.79 -5.87 -13.38
C ASN A 205 9.83 -4.86 -12.73
N PRO A 206 10.19 -4.26 -11.58
CA PRO A 206 9.33 -3.32 -10.88
C PRO A 206 9.22 -1.95 -11.57
N PHE A 207 10.15 -1.60 -12.47
CA PHE A 207 10.17 -0.29 -13.14
C PHE A 207 9.29 -0.23 -14.40
N GLY A 208 8.90 -1.37 -14.97
CA GLY A 208 8.17 -1.43 -16.24
C GLY A 208 6.85 -0.66 -16.23
N ALA A 209 6.13 -0.70 -15.11
CA ALA A 209 4.84 -0.05 -14.95
C ALA A 209 4.91 1.49 -14.97
N LEU A 210 5.99 2.08 -14.43
CA LEU A 210 6.17 3.55 -14.43
C LEU A 210 6.38 4.10 -15.86
N TRP A 211 7.10 3.37 -16.72
CA TRP A 211 7.38 3.80 -18.09
C TRP A 211 6.20 3.62 -19.05
N ALA A 212 5.20 2.81 -18.69
CA ALA A 212 4.03 2.54 -19.52
C ALA A 212 3.25 3.82 -19.88
N PHE A 213 3.18 4.80 -18.97
CA PHE A 213 2.39 6.03 -19.12
C PHE A 213 3.18 7.25 -19.60
N ARG A 214 4.45 7.10 -20.00
CA ARG A 214 5.28 8.24 -20.47
C ARG A 214 4.68 9.00 -21.66
N HIS A 215 3.83 8.36 -22.46
CA HIS A 215 3.15 8.95 -23.62
C HIS A 215 1.71 9.43 -23.30
N ALA A 216 1.25 9.32 -22.04
CA ALA A 216 -0.04 9.78 -21.60
C ALA A 216 0.14 10.99 -20.63
N PRO A 217 0.27 12.24 -21.15
CA PRO A 217 0.73 13.38 -20.37
C PRO A 217 -0.16 13.68 -19.16
N VAL A 218 -1.48 13.49 -19.27
CA VAL A 218 -2.41 13.68 -18.14
C VAL A 218 -2.09 12.72 -17.01
N ILE A 219 -1.98 11.42 -17.33
CA ILE A 219 -1.71 10.38 -16.33
C ILE A 219 -0.32 10.58 -15.73
N PHE A 220 0.67 10.94 -16.53
CA PHE A 220 2.05 11.15 -16.07
C PHE A 220 2.14 12.31 -15.06
N VAL A 221 1.48 13.44 -15.33
CA VAL A 221 1.48 14.60 -14.42
C VAL A 221 0.70 14.29 -13.13
N LEU A 222 -0.44 13.60 -13.22
CA LEU A 222 -1.21 13.18 -12.04
C LEU A 222 -0.45 12.14 -11.19
N LEU A 223 0.28 11.22 -11.82
CA LEU A 223 1.18 10.29 -11.11
C LEU A 223 2.31 11.06 -10.41
N GLY A 224 2.86 12.11 -11.04
CA GLY A 224 3.84 12.99 -10.40
C GLY A 224 3.29 13.70 -9.16
N ALA A 225 2.07 14.22 -9.23
CA ALA A 225 1.41 14.82 -8.07
C ALA A 225 1.16 13.81 -6.94
N LEU A 226 0.71 12.59 -7.29
CA LEU A 226 0.52 11.50 -6.33
C LEU A 226 1.86 11.07 -5.71
N PHE A 227 2.92 10.98 -6.51
CA PHE A 227 4.28 10.66 -6.03
C PHE A 227 4.76 11.68 -4.99
N LEU A 228 4.66 12.98 -5.30
CA LEU A 228 5.07 14.03 -4.38
C LEU A 228 4.24 14.02 -3.09
N PHE A 229 2.93 13.85 -3.19
CA PHE A 229 2.05 13.74 -2.03
C PHE A 229 2.39 12.52 -1.17
N SER A 230 2.58 11.36 -1.80
CA SER A 230 2.99 10.13 -1.10
C SER A 230 4.38 10.27 -0.47
N LEU A 231 5.34 10.94 -1.15
CA LEU A 231 6.67 11.20 -0.62
C LEU A 231 6.61 12.02 0.67
N ALA A 232 5.83 13.10 0.67
CA ALA A 232 5.61 13.91 1.87
C ALA A 232 4.93 13.12 2.98
N GLY A 233 3.93 12.29 2.65
CA GLY A 233 3.20 11.47 3.60
C GLY A 233 4.08 10.47 4.36
N GLN A 234 5.18 10.02 3.76
CA GLN A 234 6.15 9.14 4.42
C GLN A 234 6.92 9.81 5.56
N THR A 235 6.84 11.13 5.73
CA THR A 235 7.51 11.83 6.84
C THR A 235 6.92 11.40 8.19
N TYR A 236 5.60 11.22 8.30
CA TYR A 236 4.98 10.77 9.55
C TYR A 236 5.54 9.42 10.05
N PRO A 237 5.48 8.32 9.31
CA PRO A 237 5.96 7.04 9.83
C PRO A 237 7.47 6.98 10.06
N ASN A 238 8.27 7.86 9.42
CA ASN A 238 9.72 7.78 9.49
C ASN A 238 10.35 8.73 10.51
N VAL A 239 9.74 9.88 10.83
CA VAL A 239 10.34 10.90 11.69
C VAL A 239 9.49 11.23 12.91
N TRP A 240 8.19 10.97 12.90
CA TRP A 240 7.25 11.36 13.96
C TRP A 240 7.72 10.97 15.36
N ASN A 241 8.14 9.72 15.54
CA ASN A 241 8.64 9.19 16.80
C ASN A 241 9.91 9.91 17.28
N PHE A 242 10.88 10.15 16.40
CA PHE A 242 12.12 10.86 16.74
C PHE A 242 11.84 12.33 17.06
N PHE A 243 10.99 12.99 16.26
CA PHE A 243 10.60 14.37 16.46
C PHE A 243 9.86 14.58 17.78
N THR A 244 8.89 13.72 18.12
CA THR A 244 8.11 13.86 19.34
C THR A 244 8.91 13.51 20.60
N ILE A 245 9.88 12.62 20.51
CA ILE A 245 10.85 12.35 21.60
C ILE A 245 11.77 13.55 21.79
N GLU A 246 12.31 14.10 20.72
CA GLU A 246 13.26 15.23 20.79
C GLU A 246 12.61 16.52 21.26
N GLU A 247 11.45 16.88 20.69
CA GLU A 247 10.80 18.17 20.94
C GLU A 247 9.96 18.20 22.20
N PHE A 248 9.26 17.06 22.50
CA PHE A 248 8.28 16.99 23.59
C PHE A 248 8.66 16.02 24.70
N GLY A 249 9.75 15.26 24.57
CA GLY A 249 10.16 14.25 25.55
C GLY A 249 9.18 13.06 25.66
N TRP A 250 8.42 12.76 24.61
CA TRP A 250 7.41 11.71 24.63
C TRP A 250 8.01 10.32 24.81
N GLY A 251 7.34 9.51 25.66
CA GLY A 251 7.60 8.08 25.75
C GLY A 251 6.92 7.26 24.65
N PRO A 252 7.25 5.96 24.55
CA PRO A 252 6.67 5.07 23.54
C PRO A 252 5.14 5.02 23.54
N ALA A 253 4.51 5.05 24.72
CA ALA A 253 3.05 5.02 24.85
C ALA A 253 2.38 6.25 24.23
N GLN A 254 2.93 7.46 24.47
CA GLN A 254 2.40 8.71 23.91
C GLN A 254 2.53 8.70 22.37
N VAL A 255 3.69 8.27 21.84
CA VAL A 255 3.91 8.11 20.41
C VAL A 255 2.90 7.12 19.82
N GLY A 256 2.73 5.95 20.45
CA GLY A 256 1.80 4.93 19.97
C GLY A 256 0.35 5.41 19.93
N ARG A 257 -0.11 6.10 21.00
CA ARG A 257 -1.46 6.68 21.07
C ARG A 257 -1.69 7.76 20.03
N SER A 258 -0.70 8.62 19.78
CA SER A 258 -0.82 9.68 18.76
C SER A 258 -0.96 9.11 17.34
N LEU A 259 -0.18 8.07 17.01
CA LEU A 259 -0.30 7.38 15.73
C LEU A 259 -1.65 6.67 15.57
N ALA A 260 -2.19 6.10 16.66
CA ALA A 260 -3.50 5.48 16.62
C ALA A 260 -4.63 6.51 16.41
N ILE A 261 -4.60 7.63 17.12
CA ILE A 261 -5.57 8.72 16.93
C ILE A 261 -5.51 9.25 15.50
N PHE A 262 -4.30 9.49 14.98
CA PHE A 262 -4.12 9.87 13.59
C PHE A 262 -4.71 8.82 12.64
N GLY A 263 -4.40 7.54 12.85
CA GLY A 263 -4.90 6.43 12.03
C GLY A 263 -6.43 6.33 12.03
N ILE A 264 -7.07 6.48 13.20
CA ILE A 264 -8.54 6.45 13.33
C ILE A 264 -9.17 7.61 12.55
N LEU A 265 -8.70 8.84 12.78
CA LEU A 265 -9.23 10.03 12.11
C LEU A 265 -8.99 9.98 10.60
N PHE A 266 -7.83 9.49 10.18
CA PHE A 266 -7.48 9.29 8.77
C PHE A 266 -8.38 8.24 8.11
N ALA A 267 -8.67 7.12 8.79
CA ALA A 267 -9.58 6.09 8.31
C ALA A 267 -11.02 6.63 8.19
N ILE A 268 -11.50 7.40 9.18
CA ILE A 268 -12.80 8.08 9.15
C ILE A 268 -12.86 9.05 7.95
N SER A 269 -11.80 9.84 7.76
CA SER A 269 -11.68 10.76 6.63
C SER A 269 -11.81 10.03 5.30
N GLN A 270 -11.09 8.93 5.11
CA GLN A 270 -11.18 8.15 3.88
C GLN A 270 -12.54 7.47 3.68
N ALA A 271 -13.11 6.89 4.74
CA ALA A 271 -14.34 6.12 4.61
C ALA A 271 -15.59 6.99 4.40
N LEU A 272 -15.66 8.15 5.06
CA LEU A 272 -16.86 8.98 5.08
C LEU A 272 -16.72 10.23 4.22
N LEU A 273 -15.57 10.94 4.31
CA LEU A 273 -15.44 12.25 3.71
C LEU A 273 -15.09 12.21 2.22
N VAL A 274 -14.39 11.18 1.73
CA VAL A 274 -14.05 11.09 0.30
C VAL A 274 -15.32 11.06 -0.55
N GLY A 275 -16.27 10.17 -0.22
CA GLY A 275 -17.54 10.06 -0.95
C GLY A 275 -18.38 11.34 -0.87
N PHE A 276 -18.46 11.94 0.31
CA PHE A 276 -19.16 13.19 0.53
C PHE A 276 -18.51 14.35 -0.27
N ALA A 277 -17.23 14.57 -0.10
CA ALA A 277 -16.50 15.66 -0.74
C ALA A 277 -16.51 15.54 -2.27
N THR A 278 -16.27 14.35 -2.82
CA THR A 278 -16.29 14.14 -4.27
C THR A 278 -17.67 14.34 -4.88
N ARG A 279 -18.74 13.99 -4.14
CA ARG A 279 -20.13 14.17 -4.60
C ARG A 279 -20.55 15.64 -4.61
N TYR A 280 -20.24 16.41 -3.56
CA TYR A 280 -20.75 17.78 -3.39
C TYR A 280 -19.79 18.85 -3.91
N LEU A 281 -18.48 18.66 -3.77
CA LEU A 281 -17.46 19.63 -4.19
C LEU A 281 -16.83 19.28 -5.54
N GLY A 282 -16.99 18.02 -5.98
CA GLY A 282 -16.31 17.49 -7.15
C GLY A 282 -14.89 16.99 -6.83
N VAL A 283 -14.38 16.13 -7.71
CA VAL A 283 -13.09 15.43 -7.47
C VAL A 283 -11.92 16.39 -7.42
N THR A 284 -11.88 17.38 -8.33
CA THR A 284 -10.78 18.37 -8.40
C THR A 284 -10.69 19.22 -7.13
N ALA A 285 -11.82 19.72 -6.62
CA ALA A 285 -11.84 20.50 -5.39
C ALA A 285 -11.46 19.63 -4.17
N THR A 286 -11.91 18.37 -4.13
CA THR A 286 -11.56 17.43 -3.06
C THR A 286 -10.05 17.21 -2.99
N VAL A 287 -9.36 17.05 -4.14
CA VAL A 287 -7.90 16.92 -4.17
C VAL A 287 -7.23 18.19 -3.66
N ILE A 288 -7.64 19.37 -4.12
CA ILE A 288 -7.05 20.65 -3.69
C ILE A 288 -7.23 20.84 -2.17
N ILE A 289 -8.43 20.60 -1.63
CA ILE A 289 -8.70 20.71 -0.19
C ILE A 289 -7.81 19.75 0.60
N GLY A 290 -7.74 18.49 0.18
CA GLY A 290 -6.91 17.50 0.87
C GLY A 290 -5.43 17.85 0.85
N LEU A 291 -4.89 18.31 -0.28
CA LEU A 291 -3.51 18.79 -0.39
C LEU A 291 -3.26 20.05 0.46
N SER A 292 -4.23 20.99 0.49
CA SER A 292 -4.14 22.20 1.33
C SER A 292 -4.10 21.84 2.81
N LEU A 293 -4.98 20.94 3.27
CA LEU A 293 -4.98 20.46 4.66
C LEU A 293 -3.66 19.78 5.01
N ALA A 294 -3.10 18.97 4.11
CA ALA A 294 -1.79 18.35 4.32
C ALA A 294 -0.67 19.40 4.42
N ALA A 295 -0.63 20.39 3.51
CA ALA A 295 0.39 21.45 3.54
C ALA A 295 0.33 22.27 4.84
N VAL A 296 -0.90 22.67 5.25
CA VAL A 296 -1.11 23.40 6.52
C VAL A 296 -0.68 22.56 7.71
N ALA A 297 -1.04 21.27 7.74
CA ALA A 297 -0.67 20.38 8.83
C ALA A 297 0.84 20.18 8.93
N PHE A 298 1.52 19.90 7.81
CA PHE A 298 2.96 19.70 7.79
C PHE A 298 3.73 20.97 8.20
N ILE A 299 3.36 22.13 7.64
CA ILE A 299 4.00 23.41 8.01
C ILE A 299 3.68 23.74 9.46
N GLY A 300 2.44 23.53 9.91
CA GLY A 300 2.04 23.76 11.29
C GLY A 300 2.83 22.89 12.28
N VAL A 301 2.91 21.58 12.06
CA VAL A 301 3.70 20.66 12.89
C VAL A 301 5.15 21.08 12.95
N SER A 302 5.71 21.59 11.85
CA SER A 302 7.13 21.99 11.81
C SER A 302 7.49 23.15 12.72
N MET A 303 6.53 24.03 13.01
CA MET A 303 6.76 25.30 13.77
C MET A 303 6.20 25.26 15.19
N ILE A 304 5.63 24.15 15.61
CA ILE A 304 4.96 24.06 16.91
C ILE A 304 5.91 23.55 17.99
N HIS A 305 5.82 24.21 19.16
CA HIS A 305 6.55 23.86 20.39
C HIS A 305 5.59 23.54 21.56
N THR A 306 4.30 23.39 21.30
CA THR A 306 3.28 23.08 22.31
C THR A 306 2.52 21.81 21.96
N GLU A 307 2.23 20.97 22.96
CA GLU A 307 1.47 19.74 22.75
C GLU A 307 0.06 20.01 22.17
N LEU A 308 -0.63 21.04 22.63
CA LEU A 308 -1.95 21.41 22.10
C LEU A 308 -1.91 21.74 20.62
N GLY A 309 -0.89 22.49 20.18
CA GLY A 309 -0.67 22.78 18.78
C GLY A 309 -0.36 21.53 17.97
N LEU A 310 0.48 20.63 18.52
CA LEU A 310 0.80 19.35 17.88
C LEU A 310 -0.46 18.52 17.62
N TRP A 311 -1.33 18.36 18.63
CA TRP A 311 -2.61 17.66 18.50
C TRP A 311 -3.54 18.33 17.48
N THR A 312 -3.59 19.67 17.46
CA THR A 312 -4.41 20.43 16.49
C THR A 312 -3.98 20.13 15.05
N PHE A 313 -2.68 20.22 14.76
CA PHE A 313 -2.20 19.97 13.39
C PHE A 313 -2.21 18.48 13.02
N LEU A 314 -2.09 17.57 13.99
CA LEU A 314 -2.30 16.13 13.76
C LEU A 314 -3.74 15.85 13.31
N VAL A 315 -4.73 16.47 13.98
CA VAL A 315 -6.15 16.36 13.59
C VAL A 315 -6.38 16.94 12.18
N ILE A 316 -5.87 18.14 11.90
CA ILE A 316 -5.97 18.76 10.56
C ILE A 316 -5.34 17.85 9.51
N GLY A 317 -4.15 17.32 9.78
CA GLY A 317 -3.43 16.41 8.89
C GLY A 317 -4.19 15.11 8.59
N SER A 318 -4.95 14.59 9.56
CA SER A 318 -5.76 13.39 9.38
C SER A 318 -6.85 13.56 8.33
N PHE A 319 -7.39 14.77 8.17
CA PHE A 319 -8.39 15.06 7.14
C PHE A 319 -7.81 15.18 5.73
N SER A 320 -6.49 15.30 5.58
CA SER A 320 -5.83 15.23 4.27
C SER A 320 -5.99 13.89 3.56
N GLY A 321 -6.40 12.85 4.28
CA GLY A 321 -6.65 11.50 3.76
C GLY A 321 -7.62 11.42 2.58
N ILE A 322 -8.39 12.49 2.30
CA ILE A 322 -9.28 12.56 1.14
C ILE A 322 -8.52 12.73 -0.19
N ALA A 323 -7.28 13.25 -0.18
CA ALA A 323 -6.54 13.60 -1.41
C ALA A 323 -6.16 12.38 -2.25
N ALA A 324 -5.54 11.36 -1.63
CA ALA A 324 -5.00 10.20 -2.37
C ALA A 324 -6.10 9.38 -3.09
N PRO A 325 -7.23 9.01 -2.45
CA PRO A 325 -8.31 8.30 -3.14
C PRO A 325 -8.93 9.13 -4.28
N ALA A 326 -9.13 10.44 -4.06
CA ALA A 326 -9.67 11.33 -5.09
C ALA A 326 -8.72 11.44 -6.29
N LEU A 327 -7.41 11.57 -6.05
CA LEU A 327 -6.39 11.63 -7.10
C LEU A 327 -6.25 10.31 -7.85
N THR A 328 -6.30 9.17 -7.13
CA THR A 328 -6.31 7.84 -7.75
C THR A 328 -7.57 7.61 -8.58
N GLY A 329 -8.71 8.11 -8.14
CA GLY A 329 -9.96 8.10 -8.92
C GLY A 329 -9.84 8.90 -10.21
N LEU A 330 -9.22 10.09 -10.18
CA LEU A 330 -8.94 10.86 -11.40
C LEU A 330 -7.98 10.12 -12.35
N LEU A 331 -6.96 9.49 -11.82
CA LEU A 331 -6.04 8.65 -12.61
C LEU A 331 -6.81 7.52 -13.31
N ALA A 332 -7.64 6.79 -12.58
CA ALA A 332 -8.45 5.70 -13.11
C ALA A 332 -9.41 6.17 -14.21
N ASN A 333 -10.05 7.32 -14.03
CA ASN A 333 -10.98 7.89 -15.02
C ASN A 333 -10.31 8.39 -16.32
N ASN A 334 -8.98 8.63 -16.28
CA ASN A 334 -8.19 9.03 -17.45
C ASN A 334 -7.45 7.88 -18.11
N ALA A 335 -7.40 6.70 -17.52
CA ALA A 335 -6.82 5.50 -18.09
C ALA A 335 -7.87 4.69 -18.86
N ARG A 336 -7.45 3.97 -19.90
CA ARG A 336 -8.32 3.05 -20.66
C ARG A 336 -8.64 1.82 -19.82
N ASP A 337 -9.79 1.18 -20.07
CA ASP A 337 -10.23 -0.02 -19.33
C ASP A 337 -9.19 -1.14 -19.37
N ASN A 338 -8.52 -1.34 -20.51
CA ASN A 338 -7.46 -2.34 -20.66
C ASN A 338 -6.13 -1.97 -19.99
N GLN A 339 -5.96 -0.72 -19.51
CA GLN A 339 -4.75 -0.22 -18.87
C GLN A 339 -4.88 -0.07 -17.35
N GLN A 340 -6.04 -0.39 -16.75
CA GLN A 340 -6.28 -0.24 -15.31
C GLN A 340 -5.27 -1.04 -14.46
N GLY A 341 -4.89 -2.24 -14.93
CA GLY A 341 -3.88 -3.06 -14.26
C GLY A 341 -2.48 -2.42 -14.30
N GLU A 342 -2.09 -1.84 -15.44
CA GLU A 342 -0.82 -1.12 -15.59
C GLU A 342 -0.80 0.15 -14.72
N LEU A 343 -1.92 0.88 -14.66
CA LEU A 343 -2.07 2.05 -13.81
C LEU A 343 -1.90 1.70 -12.32
N GLN A 344 -2.58 0.65 -11.87
CA GLN A 344 -2.41 0.20 -10.49
C GLN A 344 -0.96 -0.23 -10.20
N GLY A 345 -0.30 -0.86 -11.17
CA GLY A 345 1.12 -1.17 -11.11
C GLY A 345 1.99 0.08 -10.99
N ALA A 346 1.69 1.14 -11.76
CA ALA A 346 2.41 2.41 -11.70
C ALA A 346 2.22 3.14 -10.35
N VAL A 347 0.99 3.15 -9.82
CA VAL A 347 0.68 3.71 -8.48
C VAL A 347 1.43 2.96 -7.40
N ASN A 348 1.44 1.63 -7.44
CA ASN A 348 2.15 0.80 -6.46
C ASN A 348 3.67 0.99 -6.54
N ALA A 349 4.24 1.05 -7.76
CA ALA A 349 5.67 1.32 -7.96
C ALA A 349 6.06 2.72 -7.46
N SER A 350 5.20 3.73 -7.70
CA SER A 350 5.35 5.08 -7.18
C SER A 350 5.41 5.09 -5.65
N ASN A 351 4.46 4.44 -4.97
CA ASN A 351 4.42 4.34 -3.51
C ASN A 351 5.64 3.59 -2.95
N SER A 352 6.09 2.52 -3.62
CA SER A 352 7.28 1.78 -3.19
C SER A 352 8.55 2.62 -3.32
N LEU A 353 8.67 3.44 -4.38
CA LEU A 353 9.81 4.33 -4.56
C LEU A 353 9.84 5.43 -3.48
N THR A 354 8.69 5.97 -3.10
CA THR A 354 8.62 6.94 -1.99
C THR A 354 9.01 6.31 -0.66
N ALA A 355 8.63 5.05 -0.41
CA ALA A 355 9.00 4.30 0.79
C ALA A 355 10.51 4.00 0.87
N ILE A 356 11.23 3.99 -0.26
CA ILE A 356 12.69 3.85 -0.30
C ILE A 356 13.38 5.19 -0.07
N ILE A 357 12.94 6.26 -0.74
CA ILE A 357 13.61 7.56 -0.74
C ILE A 357 13.36 8.33 0.57
N ALA A 358 12.10 8.36 1.01
CA ALA A 358 11.68 9.23 2.12
C ALA A 358 12.37 8.95 3.45
N PRO A 359 12.60 7.70 3.89
CA PRO A 359 13.26 7.45 5.16
C PRO A 359 14.63 8.11 5.26
N LEU A 360 15.46 7.96 4.22
CA LEU A 360 16.79 8.55 4.17
C LEU A 360 16.73 10.08 4.14
N ALA A 361 15.90 10.63 3.25
CA ALA A 361 15.80 12.08 3.09
C ALA A 361 15.29 12.75 4.37
N ALA A 362 14.21 12.22 4.95
CA ALA A 362 13.56 12.81 6.11
C ALA A 362 14.40 12.68 7.39
N THR A 363 15.04 11.52 7.64
CA THR A 363 15.84 11.33 8.85
C THR A 363 17.18 12.04 8.79
N GLN A 364 17.81 12.13 7.63
CA GLN A 364 19.02 12.95 7.46
C GLN A 364 18.74 14.44 7.61
N LEU A 365 17.59 14.90 7.07
CA LEU A 365 17.16 16.29 7.25
C LEU A 365 16.87 16.59 8.72
N PHE A 366 16.24 15.65 9.45
CA PHE A 366 16.02 15.74 10.88
C PHE A 366 17.34 15.90 11.64
N SER A 367 18.28 14.98 11.41
CA SER A 367 19.61 15.01 12.05
C SER A 367 20.37 16.30 11.74
N PHE A 368 20.39 16.69 10.48
CA PHE A 368 21.12 17.86 10.02
C PHE A 368 20.65 19.18 10.65
N PHE A 369 19.36 19.32 10.96
CA PHE A 369 18.78 20.52 11.55
C PHE A 369 18.60 20.44 13.07
N THR A 370 18.77 19.28 13.68
CA THR A 370 18.59 19.11 15.13
C THR A 370 19.92 19.11 15.89
N ASP A 371 20.95 18.40 15.38
CA ASP A 371 22.21 18.16 16.12
C ASP A 371 23.43 18.54 15.25
N ASN A 372 23.44 19.76 14.72
CA ASN A 372 24.58 20.24 13.97
C ASN A 372 25.24 21.45 14.68
N PRO A 373 26.40 21.24 15.33
CA PRO A 373 27.08 22.30 16.09
C PRO A 373 27.55 23.48 15.22
N LEU A 374 27.58 23.32 13.90
CA LEU A 374 27.94 24.38 12.96
C LEU A 374 26.79 25.34 12.61
N ARG A 375 25.56 25.06 13.15
CA ARG A 375 24.37 25.87 12.84
C ARG A 375 23.87 26.61 14.06
N PRO A 376 23.53 27.93 13.90
CA PRO A 376 23.00 28.75 14.99
C PRO A 376 21.53 28.45 15.34
N ILE A 377 20.82 27.65 14.53
CA ILE A 377 19.38 27.41 14.70
C ILE A 377 19.14 25.89 14.69
N THR A 378 18.60 25.38 15.81
CA THR A 378 18.04 24.05 15.92
C THR A 378 16.60 24.07 15.40
N PHE A 379 16.26 23.17 14.45
CA PHE A 379 14.94 23.08 13.85
C PHE A 379 14.51 21.64 13.62
N PRO A 380 14.10 20.92 14.69
CA PRO A 380 13.67 19.51 14.59
C PRO A 380 12.48 19.30 13.65
N GLY A 381 11.67 20.35 13.43
CA GLY A 381 10.56 20.35 12.49
C GLY A 381 10.92 20.37 11.00
N ALA A 382 12.23 20.50 10.63
CA ALA A 382 12.67 20.64 9.25
C ALA A 382 12.13 19.57 8.27
N PRO A 383 12.04 18.29 8.61
CA PRO A 383 11.44 17.28 7.72
C PRO A 383 9.97 17.54 7.42
N PHE A 384 9.21 18.01 8.41
CA PHE A 384 7.80 18.37 8.24
C PHE A 384 7.65 19.63 7.40
N PHE A 385 8.53 20.63 7.59
CA PHE A 385 8.55 21.81 6.73
C PHE A 385 8.83 21.46 5.27
N ALA A 386 9.85 20.64 5.02
CA ALA A 386 10.15 20.13 3.69
C ALA A 386 8.98 19.33 3.07
N ALA A 387 8.31 18.49 3.87
CA ALA A 387 7.11 17.77 3.44
C ALA A 387 5.99 18.75 3.05
N GLY A 388 5.78 19.83 3.81
CA GLY A 388 4.83 20.88 3.47
C GLY A 388 5.12 21.55 2.12
N LEU A 389 6.40 21.85 1.84
CA LEU A 389 6.84 22.38 0.54
C LEU A 389 6.63 21.38 -0.60
N ILE A 390 6.91 20.09 -0.36
CA ILE A 390 6.69 19.03 -1.35
C ILE A 390 5.17 18.91 -1.66
N VAL A 391 4.30 19.00 -0.65
CA VAL A 391 2.85 19.00 -0.86
C VAL A 391 2.40 20.24 -1.61
N ALA A 392 2.97 21.42 -1.32
CA ALA A 392 2.68 22.65 -2.08
C ALA A 392 3.09 22.49 -3.56
N ALA A 393 4.24 21.86 -3.83
CA ALA A 393 4.67 21.51 -5.19
C ALA A 393 3.72 20.49 -5.86
N ALA A 394 3.25 19.47 -5.12
CA ALA A 394 2.24 18.52 -5.60
C ALA A 394 0.94 19.24 -5.96
N MET A 395 0.50 20.19 -5.13
CA MET A 395 -0.70 20.99 -5.36
C MET A 395 -0.54 21.89 -6.59
N ALA A 396 0.61 22.57 -6.74
CA ALA A 396 0.89 23.40 -7.92
C ALA A 396 0.88 22.55 -9.22
N LEU A 397 1.50 21.37 -9.18
CA LEU A 397 1.52 20.42 -10.29
C LEU A 397 0.12 19.91 -10.62
N PHE A 398 -0.70 19.62 -9.60
CA PHE A 398 -2.07 19.20 -9.77
C PHE A 398 -2.94 20.32 -10.36
N ILE A 399 -2.82 21.56 -9.86
CA ILE A 399 -3.55 22.73 -10.38
C ILE A 399 -3.17 22.98 -11.85
N PHE A 400 -1.87 22.91 -12.18
CA PHE A 400 -1.42 22.99 -13.56
C PHE A 400 -2.07 21.92 -14.44
N ALA A 401 -2.12 20.67 -13.98
CA ALA A 401 -2.80 19.59 -14.70
C ALA A 401 -4.30 19.87 -14.87
N ALA A 402 -4.97 20.35 -13.79
CA ALA A 402 -6.38 20.64 -13.79
C ALA A 402 -6.77 21.75 -14.79
N ILE A 403 -5.91 22.77 -14.92
CA ILE A 403 -6.11 23.86 -15.89
C ILE A 403 -5.78 23.41 -17.32
N LYS A 404 -4.60 22.81 -17.52
CA LYS A 404 -4.10 22.44 -18.86
C LYS A 404 -4.94 21.36 -19.53
N PHE A 405 -5.47 20.42 -18.77
CA PHE A 405 -6.23 19.26 -19.29
C PHE A 405 -7.72 19.36 -19.02
N ASP A 406 -8.19 20.53 -18.54
CA ASP A 406 -9.60 20.81 -18.21
C ASP A 406 -10.25 19.70 -17.36
N LEU A 407 -9.62 19.40 -16.23
CA LEU A 407 -10.12 18.43 -15.26
C LEU A 407 -11.26 19.02 -14.40
N ARG A 408 -11.66 20.27 -14.70
CA ARG A 408 -12.74 20.96 -14.03
C ARG A 408 -14.09 20.38 -14.46
N HIS A 409 -14.87 20.02 -13.48
CA HIS A 409 -16.30 19.71 -13.54
C HIS A 409 -16.75 18.68 -14.58
N ARG A 410 -16.86 17.44 -14.13
CA ARG A 410 -18.04 16.65 -14.49
C ARG A 410 -18.56 16.01 -13.20
N PRO A 411 -19.76 16.39 -12.72
CA PRO A 411 -20.48 15.50 -11.83
C PRO A 411 -20.57 14.16 -12.54
N PHE A 412 -20.47 13.09 -11.78
CA PHE A 412 -20.56 11.71 -12.26
C PHE A 412 -21.83 11.57 -13.11
N ASP A 413 -21.68 11.72 -14.43
CA ASP A 413 -22.77 11.52 -15.39
C ASP A 413 -22.61 10.11 -15.94
N GLU A 414 -23.42 9.20 -15.42
CA GLU A 414 -23.49 7.79 -15.83
C GLU A 414 -23.79 7.59 -17.34
N ARG A 415 -24.01 8.64 -18.13
CA ARG A 415 -24.48 8.58 -19.52
C ARG A 415 -23.46 8.92 -20.59
N ARG A 416 -22.17 9.13 -20.27
CA ARG A 416 -21.14 9.45 -21.27
C ARG A 416 -20.00 8.46 -21.32
N GLU A 417 -20.30 7.26 -21.78
CA GLU A 417 -19.33 6.41 -22.45
C GLU A 417 -19.06 6.97 -23.86
N LYS A 418 -18.07 7.83 -24.01
CA LYS A 418 -17.30 7.95 -25.27
C LYS A 418 -15.86 8.29 -24.95
N PRO A 419 -14.90 7.45 -25.36
CA PRO A 419 -13.48 7.72 -25.13
C PRO A 419 -13.05 8.99 -25.87
N ARG A 420 -12.35 9.91 -25.17
CA ARG A 420 -11.82 11.17 -25.72
C ARG A 420 -10.57 10.99 -26.60
N TYR A 421 -10.18 9.77 -26.92
CA TYR A 421 -9.12 9.54 -27.89
C TYR A 421 -9.74 9.22 -29.25
N PRO A 422 -9.28 9.89 -30.34
CA PRO A 422 -9.69 9.49 -31.67
C PRO A 422 -9.32 8.02 -31.84
N GLN A 423 -10.31 7.20 -32.15
CA GLN A 423 -10.07 5.85 -32.64
C GLN A 423 -9.13 6.00 -33.85
N PRO A 424 -8.06 5.23 -33.97
CA PRO A 424 -7.36 5.19 -35.24
C PRO A 424 -8.39 4.83 -36.30
N SER A 425 -8.58 5.74 -37.25
CA SER A 425 -9.39 5.50 -38.44
C SER A 425 -8.73 4.37 -39.18
N GLY A 426 -9.21 3.19 -39.04
CA GLY A 426 -8.61 2.01 -39.62
C GLY A 426 -9.64 0.92 -39.72
N GLN A 427 -10.10 0.80 -40.93
CA GLN A 427 -10.53 -0.45 -41.57
C GLN A 427 -11.45 -1.36 -40.71
N ALA A 428 -12.72 -1.23 -40.97
CA ALA A 428 -13.66 -2.32 -40.77
C ALA A 428 -13.09 -3.53 -41.53
N VAL A 429 -12.50 -4.46 -40.79
CA VAL A 429 -12.30 -5.81 -41.29
C VAL A 429 -13.68 -6.44 -41.18
N ASN A 430 -14.39 -6.48 -42.29
CA ASN A 430 -15.54 -7.35 -42.46
C ASN A 430 -15.09 -8.77 -42.08
N PRO A 431 -15.84 -9.47 -41.22
CA PRO A 431 -15.59 -10.90 -41.06
C PRO A 431 -15.72 -11.57 -42.45
N PRO A 432 -14.89 -12.55 -42.79
CA PRO A 432 -15.06 -13.26 -44.06
C PRO A 432 -16.46 -13.88 -44.07
N GLU A 433 -17.22 -13.57 -45.10
CA GLU A 433 -18.42 -14.29 -45.46
C GLU A 433 -18.05 -15.75 -45.61
N THR A 434 -18.54 -16.58 -44.73
CA THR A 434 -18.56 -18.02 -44.90
C THR A 434 -19.57 -18.28 -46.01
N GLU A 435 -19.12 -18.45 -47.23
CA GLU A 435 -19.85 -19.09 -48.32
C GLU A 435 -20.26 -20.50 -47.80
N ILE A 436 -21.55 -20.66 -47.62
CA ILE A 436 -22.18 -21.99 -47.47
C ILE A 436 -22.29 -22.50 -48.89
N PRO A 437 -21.69 -23.65 -49.23
CA PRO A 437 -21.93 -24.27 -50.54
C PRO A 437 -23.40 -24.68 -50.61
N GLU A 438 -24.12 -24.17 -51.57
CA GLU A 438 -25.38 -24.73 -52.03
C GLU A 438 -25.06 -26.10 -52.66
N ASP A 439 -25.49 -27.18 -51.99
CA ASP A 439 -25.57 -28.50 -52.63
C ASP A 439 -26.87 -28.57 -53.42
N GLU A 440 -26.69 -28.57 -54.77
CA GLU A 440 -27.67 -28.96 -55.75
C GLU A 440 -27.86 -30.48 -55.72
N ASP A 441 -29.13 -30.83 -55.95
CA ASP A 441 -29.63 -32.10 -56.51
C ASP A 441 -29.57 -33.37 -55.63
N GLY A 442 -30.71 -33.88 -55.16
CA GLY A 442 -31.70 -34.48 -56.05
C GLY A 442 -31.82 -35.99 -55.78
N ASN A 443 -33.01 -36.38 -55.56
CA ASN A 443 -33.52 -37.77 -55.71
C ASN A 443 -33.50 -38.70 -54.49
N GLY A 444 -34.66 -38.89 -53.95
CA GLY A 444 -35.51 -40.07 -54.02
C GLY A 444 -34.93 -41.31 -53.34
N ASP A 445 -35.53 -41.74 -52.27
CA ASP A 445 -36.30 -42.99 -52.24
C ASP A 445 -36.77 -43.29 -50.80
N GLU A 446 -38.02 -43.67 -50.75
CA GLU A 446 -38.75 -44.26 -49.63
C GLU A 446 -38.08 -45.52 -49.11
N ALA A 447 -38.02 -45.70 -47.80
CA ALA A 447 -38.24 -46.99 -47.16
C ALA A 447 -38.56 -46.85 -45.69
N GLU A 448 -39.76 -47.25 -45.38
CA GLU A 448 -40.26 -47.64 -44.07
C GLU A 448 -39.29 -48.56 -43.30
N ALA A 449 -39.30 -48.45 -42.01
CA ALA A 449 -39.63 -49.50 -41.09
C ALA A 449 -39.10 -49.32 -39.67
N GLU A 450 -40.04 -49.33 -38.76
CA GLU A 450 -40.04 -50.07 -37.47
C GLU A 450 -39.12 -49.63 -36.34
N ALA A 451 -39.81 -49.07 -35.34
CA ALA A 451 -39.44 -49.24 -33.94
C ALA A 451 -39.47 -50.71 -33.47
N PRO A 452 -38.69 -51.07 -32.49
CA PRO A 452 -39.39 -51.46 -31.28
C PRO A 452 -38.82 -50.98 -29.96
N ALA A 453 -39.77 -50.91 -29.08
CA ALA A 453 -39.69 -50.65 -27.67
C ALA A 453 -38.89 -51.68 -26.83
N THR A 454 -38.59 -51.24 -25.62
CA THR A 454 -38.65 -51.93 -24.31
C THR A 454 -37.35 -52.43 -23.66
N LYS A 455 -37.26 -51.91 -22.40
CA LYS A 455 -36.87 -52.61 -21.14
C LYS A 455 -35.37 -52.85 -20.88
N ASN A 456 -34.82 -52.29 -19.85
CA ASN A 456 -34.97 -52.42 -18.39
C ASN A 456 -34.25 -51.22 -17.68
#